data_619d4561771828b6de8ec94da36174bd
#
_entry.id   619d4561771828b6de8ec94da36174bd
#
_cell.length_a   1.000
_cell.length_b   1.000
_cell.length_c   1.000
_cell.angle_alpha   90.00
_cell.angle_beta   90.00
_cell.angle_gamma   90.00
#
_symmetry.space_group_name_H-M   'P 1'
#
loop_
_entity.id
_entity.type
_entity.pdbx_description
1 polymer ?
#
loop_
_entity_poly.entity_id
_entity_poly.type
_entity_poly.pdbx_seq_one_letter_code
_entity_poly.pdbx_strand_id
1 'polypeptide(L)'
;MHVLSKQAIYDKRGNVAFWEVFVQDANTGKYPKNIDPLKATTIAVDLLVELGAYRVGEGKIAFVNVPAIFLEASMFDLLSPEYVGIELVENKNITTQTYNAIKLLLKRGFKFCIDDFGFERIDYLPLLSKTHFVKIDIKNSPYDLDELKEVIAIVKSLKKSVIAKNIETEEDYKRAKDYGFDYFQGSYLSPPTVVKDTRTISY
;
A
#
# COMPACT_ATOMS: atom_id res chain seq x y z
N MET A 1 -16.71 -16.22 -0.49
CA MET A 1 -17.11 -14.88 -0.95
C MET A 1 -16.01 -13.90 -0.58
N HIS A 2 -15.60 -13.03 -1.49
CA HIS A 2 -14.55 -12.04 -1.23
C HIS A 2 -15.17 -10.67 -0.95
N VAL A 3 -14.58 -9.93 -0.01
CA VAL A 3 -14.96 -8.57 0.34
C VAL A 3 -13.74 -7.67 0.28
N LEU A 4 -13.96 -6.38 0.00
CA LEU A 4 -12.92 -5.38 0.10
C LEU A 4 -12.79 -4.97 1.56
N SER A 5 -11.56 -4.94 2.05
CA SER A 5 -11.22 -4.41 3.36
C SER A 5 -10.23 -3.27 3.21
N LYS A 6 -10.20 -2.40 4.20
CA LYS A 6 -9.26 -1.29 4.26
C LYS A 6 -8.62 -1.16 5.63
N GLN A 7 -7.38 -0.68 5.64
CA GLN A 7 -6.66 -0.32 6.86
C GLN A 7 -6.08 1.09 6.74
N ALA A 8 -6.21 1.87 7.79
CA ALA A 8 -5.74 3.25 7.80
C ALA A 8 -4.21 3.33 7.89
N ILE A 9 -3.65 4.32 7.18
CA ILE A 9 -2.26 4.76 7.28
C ILE A 9 -2.30 6.18 7.85
N TYR A 10 -1.69 6.36 9.01
CA TYR A 10 -1.76 7.60 9.79
C TYR A 10 -0.53 8.48 9.56
N ASP A 11 -0.72 9.79 9.60
CA ASP A 11 0.36 10.77 9.62
C ASP A 11 0.97 10.94 11.04
N LYS A 12 2.00 11.77 11.17
CA LYS A 12 2.66 12.09 12.45
C LYS A 12 1.75 12.76 13.49
N ARG A 13 0.62 13.34 13.05
CA ARG A 13 -0.37 14.01 13.89
C ARG A 13 -1.50 13.09 14.32
N GLY A 14 -1.49 11.83 13.84
CA GLY A 14 -2.53 10.85 14.13
C GLY A 14 -3.78 10.99 13.26
N ASN A 15 -3.72 11.73 12.14
CA ASN A 15 -4.80 11.79 11.18
C ASN A 15 -4.63 10.69 10.14
N VAL A 16 -5.72 10.14 9.63
CA VAL A 16 -5.68 9.22 8.49
C VAL A 16 -5.20 10.00 7.27
N ALA A 17 -4.02 9.62 6.74
CA ALA A 17 -3.44 10.20 5.54
C ALA A 17 -3.85 9.44 4.29
N PHE A 18 -3.84 8.11 4.37
CA PHE A 18 -4.12 7.19 3.28
C PHE A 18 -4.85 5.96 3.81
N TRP A 19 -5.35 5.14 2.89
CA TRP A 19 -5.85 3.80 3.15
C TRP A 19 -5.05 2.79 2.35
N GLU A 20 -4.88 1.60 2.87
CA GLU A 20 -4.54 0.41 2.10
C GLU A 20 -5.82 -0.41 1.92
N VAL A 21 -6.06 -0.91 0.70
CA VAL A 21 -7.22 -1.76 0.38
C VAL A 21 -6.77 -3.12 -0.12
N PHE A 22 -7.42 -4.14 0.35
CA PHE A 22 -7.11 -5.53 0.02
C PHE A 22 -8.34 -6.43 0.14
N VAL A 23 -8.24 -7.59 -0.50
CA VAL A 23 -9.31 -8.59 -0.49
C VAL A 23 -9.22 -9.46 0.76
N GLN A 24 -10.36 -9.69 1.40
CA GLN A 24 -10.50 -10.66 2.48
C GLN A 24 -11.59 -11.69 2.14
N ASP A 25 -11.47 -12.88 2.73
CA ASP A 25 -12.57 -13.85 2.75
C ASP A 25 -13.64 -13.39 3.74
N ALA A 26 -14.87 -13.27 3.27
CA ALA A 26 -15.99 -12.73 4.07
C ALA A 26 -16.30 -13.56 5.32
N ASN A 27 -15.99 -14.87 5.31
CA ASN A 27 -16.32 -15.77 6.41
C ASN A 27 -15.22 -15.77 7.49
N THR A 28 -13.97 -15.63 7.07
CA THR A 28 -12.82 -15.75 7.99
C THR A 28 -12.23 -14.40 8.39
N GLY A 29 -12.51 -13.32 7.65
CA GLY A 29 -11.90 -12.00 7.84
C GLY A 29 -10.39 -11.98 7.58
N LYS A 30 -9.85 -13.00 6.90
CA LYS A 30 -8.43 -13.12 6.59
C LYS A 30 -8.18 -13.03 5.10
N TYR A 31 -6.93 -12.74 4.73
CA TYR A 31 -6.49 -12.84 3.34
C TYR A 31 -6.72 -14.29 2.87
N PRO A 32 -7.33 -14.49 1.68
CA PRO A 32 -7.64 -15.83 1.18
C PRO A 32 -6.38 -16.63 0.88
N LYS A 33 -6.12 -17.71 1.62
CA LYS A 33 -4.86 -18.48 1.56
C LYS A 33 -4.47 -19.01 0.18
N ASN A 34 -5.47 -19.24 -0.69
CA ASN A 34 -5.27 -19.89 -2.00
C ASN A 34 -5.74 -19.01 -3.16
N ILE A 35 -5.82 -17.69 -2.97
CA ILE A 35 -6.13 -16.78 -4.06
C ILE A 35 -4.86 -16.48 -4.86
N ASP A 36 -4.98 -16.55 -6.17
CA ASP A 36 -3.94 -16.04 -7.05
C ASP A 36 -3.76 -14.54 -6.86
N PRO A 37 -2.51 -14.01 -6.72
CA PRO A 37 -2.27 -12.60 -6.45
C PRO A 37 -2.85 -11.65 -7.50
N LEU A 38 -2.79 -12.01 -8.79
CA LEU A 38 -3.40 -11.22 -9.86
C LEU A 38 -4.92 -11.19 -9.71
N LYS A 39 -5.53 -12.34 -9.38
CA LYS A 39 -6.97 -12.42 -9.13
C LYS A 39 -7.38 -11.57 -7.93
N ALA A 40 -6.59 -11.54 -6.85
CA ALA A 40 -6.86 -10.68 -5.70
C ALA A 40 -6.82 -9.19 -6.10
N THR A 41 -5.81 -8.78 -6.88
CA THR A 41 -5.70 -7.42 -7.41
C THR A 41 -6.90 -7.06 -8.29
N THR A 42 -7.29 -7.94 -9.23
CA THR A 42 -8.44 -7.72 -10.12
C THR A 42 -9.73 -7.52 -9.31
N ILE A 43 -10.00 -8.39 -8.33
CA ILE A 43 -11.16 -8.24 -7.46
C ILE A 43 -11.13 -6.92 -6.69
N ALA A 44 -9.97 -6.51 -6.16
CA ALA A 44 -9.85 -5.23 -5.44
C ALA A 44 -10.11 -4.03 -6.36
N VAL A 45 -9.59 -4.05 -7.58
CA VAL A 45 -9.81 -3.00 -8.59
C VAL A 45 -11.28 -2.94 -8.98
N ASP A 46 -11.91 -4.07 -9.29
CA ASP A 46 -13.34 -4.15 -9.65
C ASP A 46 -14.22 -3.59 -8.52
N LEU A 47 -13.95 -3.97 -7.27
CA LEU A 47 -14.69 -3.47 -6.11
C LEU A 47 -14.43 -1.96 -5.88
N LEU A 48 -13.23 -1.44 -6.15
CA LEU A 48 -12.97 0.00 -6.08
C LEU A 48 -13.76 0.78 -7.16
N VAL A 49 -13.88 0.22 -8.36
CA VAL A 49 -14.73 0.82 -9.42
C VAL A 49 -16.19 0.76 -9.01
N GLU A 50 -16.67 -0.40 -8.56
CA GLU A 50 -18.07 -0.62 -8.21
C GLU A 50 -18.51 0.22 -7.03
N LEU A 51 -17.76 0.25 -5.94
CA LEU A 51 -18.08 0.97 -4.71
C LEU A 51 -17.75 2.47 -4.78
N GLY A 52 -16.90 2.86 -5.73
CA GLY A 52 -16.39 4.23 -5.88
C GLY A 52 -15.18 4.50 -4.99
N ALA A 53 -14.00 4.66 -5.60
CA ALA A 53 -12.73 4.83 -4.88
C ALA A 53 -12.74 6.03 -3.91
N TYR A 54 -13.38 7.15 -4.27
CA TYR A 54 -13.60 8.30 -3.38
C TYR A 54 -14.28 7.91 -2.07
N ARG A 55 -15.35 7.11 -2.15
CA ARG A 55 -16.13 6.66 -0.97
C ARG A 55 -15.32 5.66 -0.13
N VAL A 56 -14.67 4.69 -0.79
CA VAL A 56 -13.83 3.71 -0.11
C VAL A 56 -12.70 4.39 0.65
N GLY A 57 -12.02 5.35 0.01
CA GLY A 57 -10.92 6.12 0.58
C GLY A 57 -11.36 7.31 1.44
N GLU A 58 -12.67 7.56 1.62
CA GLU A 58 -13.16 8.71 2.37
C GLU A 58 -12.54 10.04 1.89
N GLY A 59 -12.43 10.20 0.57
CA GLY A 59 -11.80 11.36 -0.06
C GLY A 59 -10.26 11.36 -0.01
N LYS A 60 -9.63 10.26 0.42
CA LYS A 60 -8.16 10.08 0.45
C LYS A 60 -7.72 8.99 -0.52
N ILE A 61 -6.44 8.96 -0.82
CA ILE A 61 -5.87 7.88 -1.65
C ILE A 61 -6.00 6.54 -0.93
N ALA A 62 -6.56 5.56 -1.65
CA ALA A 62 -6.57 4.15 -1.28
C ALA A 62 -5.53 3.40 -2.12
N PHE A 63 -4.48 2.89 -1.49
CA PHE A 63 -3.47 2.07 -2.15
C PHE A 63 -4.00 0.65 -2.36
N VAL A 64 -3.90 0.16 -3.59
CA VAL A 64 -4.24 -1.22 -3.96
C VAL A 64 -2.97 -2.02 -4.20
N ASN A 65 -2.92 -3.24 -3.66
CA ASN A 65 -1.78 -4.14 -3.79
C ASN A 65 -1.74 -4.77 -5.18
N VAL A 66 -0.62 -4.61 -5.87
CA VAL A 66 -0.39 -5.14 -7.21
C VAL A 66 0.97 -5.84 -7.26
N PRO A 67 1.02 -7.15 -7.55
CA PRO A 67 2.30 -7.79 -7.83
C PRO A 67 2.96 -7.13 -9.04
N ALA A 68 4.20 -6.68 -8.89
CA ALA A 68 4.86 -5.84 -9.89
C ALA A 68 4.93 -6.49 -11.28
N ILE A 69 5.07 -7.82 -11.34
CA ILE A 69 5.12 -8.58 -12.60
C ILE A 69 3.79 -8.53 -13.38
N PHE A 70 2.67 -8.33 -12.71
CA PHE A 70 1.33 -8.29 -13.31
C PHE A 70 0.81 -6.88 -13.55
N LEU A 71 1.63 -5.84 -13.26
CA LEU A 71 1.20 -4.47 -13.43
C LEU A 71 0.99 -4.12 -14.90
N GLU A 72 -0.24 -3.81 -15.24
CA GLU A 72 -0.66 -3.26 -16.53
C GLU A 72 -1.39 -1.93 -16.33
N ALA A 73 -1.07 -0.94 -17.17
CA ALA A 73 -1.66 0.39 -17.03
C ALA A 73 -3.17 0.41 -17.27
N SER A 74 -3.68 -0.48 -18.13
CA SER A 74 -5.11 -0.65 -18.44
C SER A 74 -5.97 -1.06 -17.25
N MET A 75 -5.39 -1.74 -16.25
CA MET A 75 -6.10 -2.12 -15.02
C MET A 75 -6.69 -0.92 -14.27
N PHE A 76 -6.13 0.27 -14.49
CA PHE A 76 -6.49 1.50 -13.79
C PHE A 76 -7.25 2.50 -14.65
N ASP A 77 -7.74 2.10 -15.84
CA ASP A 77 -8.38 3.04 -16.78
C ASP A 77 -9.67 3.67 -16.24
N LEU A 78 -10.38 2.96 -15.37
CA LEU A 78 -11.62 3.42 -14.75
C LEU A 78 -11.40 4.07 -13.38
N LEU A 79 -10.15 4.17 -12.90
CA LEU A 79 -9.82 4.71 -11.59
C LEU A 79 -9.12 6.07 -11.68
N SER A 80 -9.48 6.97 -10.77
CA SER A 80 -8.86 8.28 -10.66
C SER A 80 -7.58 8.23 -9.82
N PRO A 81 -6.45 8.79 -10.29
CA PRO A 81 -5.22 8.90 -9.51
C PRO A 81 -5.35 9.83 -8.29
N GLU A 82 -6.42 10.60 -8.22
CA GLU A 82 -6.72 11.43 -7.05
C GLU A 82 -7.13 10.60 -5.84
N TYR A 83 -7.75 9.43 -6.07
CA TYR A 83 -8.29 8.58 -5.01
C TYR A 83 -7.69 7.18 -4.95
N VAL A 84 -6.86 6.81 -5.93
CA VAL A 84 -6.21 5.50 -5.98
C VAL A 84 -4.70 5.64 -6.10
N GLY A 85 -3.99 4.92 -5.24
CA GLY A 85 -2.55 4.68 -5.32
C GLY A 85 -2.26 3.22 -5.64
N ILE A 86 -1.05 2.94 -6.04
CA ILE A 86 -0.59 1.60 -6.41
C ILE A 86 0.51 1.19 -5.44
N GLU A 87 0.30 0.10 -4.72
CA GLU A 87 1.29 -0.51 -3.85
C GLU A 87 1.86 -1.73 -4.56
N LEU A 88 3.15 -1.65 -4.89
CA LEU A 88 3.85 -2.72 -5.56
C LEU A 88 4.29 -3.75 -4.53
N VAL A 89 3.74 -4.96 -4.66
CA VAL A 89 4.09 -6.13 -3.85
C VAL A 89 4.84 -7.15 -4.70
N GLU A 90 5.52 -8.12 -4.05
CA GLU A 90 6.24 -9.20 -4.74
C GLU A 90 7.16 -8.70 -5.89
N ASN A 91 7.98 -7.69 -5.59
CA ASN A 91 8.76 -6.94 -6.59
C ASN A 91 9.98 -7.71 -7.14
N LYS A 92 9.87 -9.02 -7.30
CA LYS A 92 10.90 -9.85 -7.96
C LYS A 92 10.67 -9.84 -9.47
N ASN A 93 11.77 -9.87 -10.23
CA ASN A 93 11.73 -10.00 -11.70
C ASN A 93 10.99 -8.86 -12.42
N ILE A 94 11.31 -7.61 -12.11
CA ILE A 94 10.76 -6.45 -12.79
C ILE A 94 11.13 -6.47 -14.27
N THR A 95 10.11 -6.48 -15.12
CA THR A 95 10.27 -6.52 -16.57
C THR A 95 10.27 -5.13 -17.20
N THR A 96 10.70 -5.03 -18.46
CA THR A 96 10.56 -3.80 -19.27
C THR A 96 9.08 -3.38 -19.40
N GLN A 97 8.16 -4.36 -19.49
CA GLN A 97 6.72 -4.09 -19.52
C GLN A 97 6.24 -3.42 -18.23
N THR A 98 6.64 -3.95 -17.08
CA THR A 98 6.36 -3.34 -15.76
C THR A 98 6.84 -1.89 -15.70
N TYR A 99 8.08 -1.62 -16.15
CA TYR A 99 8.61 -0.26 -16.19
C TYR A 99 7.81 0.68 -17.09
N ASN A 100 7.37 0.22 -18.25
CA ASN A 100 6.55 1.01 -19.16
C ASN A 100 5.17 1.30 -18.55
N ALA A 101 4.55 0.32 -17.89
CA ALA A 101 3.30 0.52 -17.17
C ALA A 101 3.44 1.57 -16.05
N ILE A 102 4.50 1.48 -15.24
CA ILE A 102 4.80 2.47 -14.18
C ILE A 102 4.94 3.88 -14.77
N LYS A 103 5.73 4.04 -15.85
CA LYS A 103 5.92 5.35 -16.51
C LYS A 103 4.60 5.94 -17.00
N LEU A 104 3.74 5.10 -17.61
CA LEU A 104 2.44 5.55 -18.11
C LEU A 104 1.52 5.99 -16.96
N LEU A 105 1.44 5.18 -15.90
CA LEU A 105 0.62 5.48 -14.72
C LEU A 105 1.12 6.72 -13.95
N LEU A 106 2.44 6.91 -13.85
CA LEU A 106 3.01 8.14 -13.30
C LEU A 106 2.63 9.39 -14.10
N LYS A 107 2.64 9.31 -15.44
CA LYS A 107 2.18 10.41 -16.32
C LYS A 107 0.69 10.72 -16.10
N ARG A 108 -0.11 9.72 -15.75
CA ARG A 108 -1.52 9.87 -15.39
C ARG A 108 -1.74 10.43 -13.97
N GLY A 109 -0.68 10.55 -13.17
CA GLY A 109 -0.72 11.12 -11.82
C GLY A 109 -0.83 10.11 -10.67
N PHE A 110 -0.82 8.81 -10.95
CA PHE A 110 -0.87 7.79 -9.90
C PHE A 110 0.34 7.86 -8.97
N LYS A 111 0.09 7.66 -7.68
CA LYS A 111 1.14 7.52 -6.65
C LYS A 111 1.51 6.06 -6.48
N PHE A 112 2.80 5.82 -6.26
CA PHE A 112 3.35 4.48 -6.07
C PHE A 112 3.97 4.34 -4.68
N CYS A 113 3.73 3.19 -4.06
CA CYS A 113 4.40 2.71 -2.86
C CYS A 113 5.11 1.39 -3.18
N ILE A 114 6.29 1.16 -2.61
CA ILE A 114 6.93 -0.17 -2.60
C ILE A 114 6.66 -0.79 -1.25
N ASP A 115 6.09 -2.01 -1.24
CA ASP A 115 5.92 -2.79 -0.02
C ASP A 115 7.17 -3.61 0.31
N ASP A 116 7.35 -3.92 1.61
CA ASP A 116 8.47 -4.71 2.14
C ASP A 116 9.83 -4.25 1.60
N PHE A 117 10.07 -2.94 1.65
CA PHE A 117 11.31 -2.36 1.16
C PHE A 117 12.51 -2.78 2.01
N GLY A 118 13.60 -3.21 1.33
CA GLY A 118 14.90 -3.50 1.92
C GLY A 118 16.01 -3.33 0.90
N PHE A 119 17.18 -2.82 1.32
CA PHE A 119 18.33 -2.58 0.43
C PHE A 119 19.04 -3.84 -0.03
N GLU A 120 18.88 -4.95 0.66
CA GLU A 120 19.38 -6.27 0.21
C GLU A 120 18.74 -6.70 -1.11
N ARG A 121 17.67 -6.03 -1.50
CA ARG A 121 16.96 -6.23 -2.77
C ARG A 121 17.38 -5.17 -3.78
N ILE A 122 18.57 -5.33 -4.35
CA ILE A 122 19.13 -4.42 -5.37
C ILE A 122 18.15 -4.16 -6.52
N ASP A 123 17.28 -5.11 -6.82
CA ASP A 123 16.26 -5.02 -7.87
C ASP A 123 15.28 -3.84 -7.67
N TYR A 124 15.16 -3.33 -6.45
CA TYR A 124 14.30 -2.17 -6.15
C TYR A 124 14.90 -0.81 -6.47
N LEU A 125 16.21 -0.69 -6.54
CA LEU A 125 16.85 0.61 -6.73
C LEU A 125 16.33 1.37 -7.95
N PRO A 126 16.11 0.73 -9.12
CA PRO A 126 15.52 1.42 -10.25
C PRO A 126 14.06 1.85 -10.01
N LEU A 127 13.28 1.06 -9.25
CA LEU A 127 11.90 1.39 -8.89
C LEU A 127 11.83 2.53 -7.91
N LEU A 128 12.76 2.61 -6.96
CA LEU A 128 12.79 3.64 -5.94
C LEU A 128 12.74 5.04 -6.54
N SER A 129 13.41 5.25 -7.70
CA SER A 129 13.36 6.53 -8.42
C SER A 129 11.95 6.90 -8.91
N LYS A 130 11.06 5.92 -9.08
CA LYS A 130 9.72 6.05 -9.64
C LYS A 130 8.61 6.04 -8.60
N THR A 131 8.92 5.76 -7.34
CA THR A 131 7.94 5.68 -6.27
C THR A 131 7.88 6.95 -5.44
N HIS A 132 6.83 7.10 -4.65
CA HIS A 132 6.60 8.22 -3.75
C HIS A 132 6.79 7.79 -2.30
N PHE A 133 6.45 6.52 -2.03
CA PHE A 133 6.47 5.95 -0.70
C PHE A 133 7.20 4.60 -0.73
N VAL A 134 7.79 4.27 0.41
CA VAL A 134 8.25 2.92 0.72
C VAL A 134 7.64 2.49 2.04
N LYS A 135 7.26 1.22 2.13
CA LYS A 135 6.71 0.61 3.34
C LYS A 135 7.74 -0.36 3.90
N ILE A 136 8.05 -0.22 5.17
CA ILE A 136 9.03 -1.06 5.89
C ILE A 136 8.32 -1.76 7.04
N ASP A 137 8.47 -3.07 7.10
CA ASP A 137 8.01 -3.87 8.22
C ASP A 137 8.97 -3.69 9.40
N ILE A 138 8.50 -3.08 10.48
CA ILE A 138 9.34 -2.81 11.66
C ILE A 138 9.61 -4.05 12.53
N LYS A 139 8.85 -5.13 12.34
CA LYS A 139 9.01 -6.38 13.08
C LYS A 139 9.91 -7.37 12.38
N ASN A 140 9.71 -7.51 11.07
CA ASN A 140 10.41 -8.49 10.25
C ASN A 140 11.49 -7.82 9.38
N SER A 141 11.89 -6.59 9.72
CA SER A 141 13.02 -5.93 9.06
C SER A 141 14.31 -6.74 9.31
N PRO A 142 15.12 -6.96 8.27
CA PRO A 142 16.43 -7.57 8.43
C PRO A 142 17.45 -6.63 9.10
N TYR A 143 17.10 -5.35 9.25
CA TYR A 143 17.96 -4.32 9.80
C TYR A 143 17.92 -4.28 11.32
N ASP A 144 19.06 -4.09 11.95
CA ASP A 144 19.10 -3.67 13.33
C ASP A 144 18.63 -2.20 13.49
N LEU A 145 18.66 -1.70 14.73
CA LEU A 145 18.08 -0.39 15.05
C LEU A 145 18.81 0.78 14.37
N ASP A 146 20.13 0.70 14.30
CA ASP A 146 20.94 1.79 13.74
C ASP A 146 20.91 1.74 12.20
N GLU A 147 21.00 0.53 11.64
CA GLU A 147 20.83 0.30 10.21
C GLU A 147 19.49 0.79 9.70
N LEU A 148 18.40 0.54 10.44
CA LEU A 148 17.07 0.99 10.05
C LEU A 148 16.95 2.52 10.00
N LYS A 149 17.56 3.24 10.93
CA LYS A 149 17.64 4.70 10.90
C LYS A 149 18.40 5.21 9.67
N GLU A 150 19.51 4.57 9.34
CA GLU A 150 20.28 4.91 8.14
C GLU A 150 19.49 4.67 6.87
N VAL A 151 18.81 3.52 6.76
CA VAL A 151 17.91 3.19 5.65
C VAL A 151 16.83 4.27 5.49
N ILE A 152 16.17 4.65 6.56
CA ILE A 152 15.16 5.70 6.55
C ILE A 152 15.76 7.04 6.09
N ALA A 153 16.93 7.42 6.62
CA ALA A 153 17.59 8.66 6.24
C ALA A 153 17.96 8.69 4.75
N ILE A 154 18.48 7.60 4.21
CA ILE A 154 18.81 7.46 2.78
C ILE A 154 17.55 7.59 1.93
N VAL A 155 16.48 6.86 2.24
CA VAL A 155 15.21 6.91 1.50
C VAL A 155 14.64 8.34 1.50
N LYS A 156 14.69 9.04 2.63
CA LYS A 156 14.22 10.43 2.76
C LYS A 156 15.10 11.41 2.00
N SER A 157 16.41 11.20 1.93
CA SER A 157 17.31 12.01 1.10
C SER A 157 16.97 11.96 -0.39
N LEU A 158 16.37 10.83 -0.83
CA LEU A 158 15.83 10.65 -2.18
C LEU A 158 14.42 11.27 -2.35
N LYS A 159 13.97 12.07 -1.39
CA LYS A 159 12.63 12.72 -1.37
C LYS A 159 11.48 11.72 -1.41
N LYS A 160 11.64 10.56 -0.77
CA LYS A 160 10.58 9.57 -0.59
C LYS A 160 10.08 9.61 0.85
N SER A 161 8.81 9.33 1.04
CA SER A 161 8.22 9.17 2.37
C SER A 161 8.27 7.72 2.81
N VAL A 162 8.43 7.49 4.10
CA VAL A 162 8.59 6.17 4.69
C VAL A 162 7.39 5.84 5.56
N ILE A 163 6.79 4.68 5.33
CA ILE A 163 5.65 4.15 6.08
C ILE A 163 6.13 2.98 6.94
N ALA A 164 5.92 3.05 8.25
CA ALA A 164 6.10 1.91 9.14
C ALA A 164 4.87 1.02 9.10
N LYS A 165 5.03 -0.29 8.83
CA LYS A 165 3.94 -1.25 8.90
C LYS A 165 4.14 -2.27 10.02
N ASN A 166 3.06 -3.00 10.36
CA ASN A 166 3.01 -4.01 11.43
C ASN A 166 3.25 -3.44 12.85
N ILE A 167 2.76 -2.22 13.08
CA ILE A 167 2.72 -1.62 14.41
C ILE A 167 1.62 -2.32 15.22
N GLU A 168 1.99 -3.15 16.19
CA GLU A 168 1.06 -3.95 16.99
C GLU A 168 0.99 -3.52 18.45
N THR A 169 1.97 -2.73 18.90
CA THR A 169 2.07 -2.24 20.29
C THR A 169 2.37 -0.75 20.36
N GLU A 170 2.13 -0.14 21.52
CA GLU A 170 2.53 1.23 21.79
C GLU A 170 4.06 1.42 21.67
N GLU A 171 4.82 0.41 22.06
CA GLU A 171 6.28 0.42 21.96
C GLU A 171 6.73 0.44 20.50
N ASP A 172 6.11 -0.38 19.63
CA ASP A 172 6.36 -0.35 18.18
C ASP A 172 6.10 1.05 17.62
N TYR A 173 5.01 1.68 18.03
CA TYR A 173 4.64 3.02 17.56
C TYR A 173 5.63 4.09 18.02
N LYS A 174 6.03 4.07 19.29
CA LYS A 174 7.06 4.99 19.81
C LYS A 174 8.38 4.81 19.07
N ARG A 175 8.81 3.57 18.92
CA ARG A 175 10.02 3.21 18.17
C ARG A 175 9.98 3.70 16.73
N ALA A 176 8.88 3.48 16.00
CA ALA A 176 8.72 3.98 14.64
C ALA A 176 8.82 5.52 14.56
N LYS A 177 8.26 6.24 15.52
CA LYS A 177 8.41 7.70 15.61
C LYS A 177 9.86 8.13 15.83
N ASP A 178 10.55 7.47 16.75
CA ASP A 178 11.95 7.78 17.08
C ASP A 178 12.91 7.48 15.92
N TYR A 179 12.56 6.53 15.05
CA TYR A 179 13.32 6.24 13.83
C TYR A 179 13.05 7.21 12.70
N GLY A 180 12.03 8.06 12.84
CA GLY A 180 11.75 9.12 11.90
C GLY A 180 10.88 8.72 10.72
N PHE A 181 10.06 7.67 10.83
CA PHE A 181 9.02 7.37 9.87
C PHE A 181 8.06 8.54 9.68
N ASP A 182 7.50 8.67 8.49
CA ASP A 182 6.57 9.75 8.13
C ASP A 182 5.11 9.34 8.33
N TYR A 183 4.81 8.03 8.14
CA TYR A 183 3.48 7.45 8.27
C TYR A 183 3.53 6.12 9.01
N PHE A 184 2.37 5.70 9.52
CA PHE A 184 2.26 4.59 10.47
C PHE A 184 1.03 3.74 10.18
N GLN A 185 1.20 2.41 10.15
CA GLN A 185 0.15 1.44 9.91
C GLN A 185 0.31 0.23 10.82
N GLY A 186 -0.78 -0.23 11.41
CA GLY A 186 -0.79 -1.45 12.23
C GLY A 186 -2.04 -1.60 13.07
N SER A 187 -2.24 -2.80 13.60
CA SER A 187 -3.43 -3.13 14.41
C SER A 187 -3.52 -2.35 15.72
N TYR A 188 -2.40 -1.89 16.26
CA TYR A 188 -2.37 -1.00 17.42
C TYR A 188 -3.08 0.34 17.13
N LEU A 189 -2.91 0.89 15.93
CA LEU A 189 -3.54 2.15 15.53
C LEU A 189 -4.99 1.93 15.09
N SER A 190 -5.20 1.00 14.19
CA SER A 190 -6.53 0.52 13.80
C SER A 190 -6.44 -0.84 13.11
N PRO A 191 -7.33 -1.78 13.46
CA PRO A 191 -7.43 -3.02 12.72
C PRO A 191 -8.03 -2.78 11.33
N PRO A 192 -7.81 -3.69 10.37
CA PRO A 192 -8.54 -3.68 9.10
C PRO A 192 -10.05 -3.72 9.30
N THR A 193 -10.78 -3.02 8.43
CA THR A 193 -12.24 -2.98 8.44
C THR A 193 -12.80 -3.35 7.08
N VAL A 194 -13.90 -4.11 7.05
CA VAL A 194 -14.61 -4.43 5.81
C VAL A 194 -15.30 -3.18 5.28
N VAL A 195 -15.10 -2.90 4.00
CA VAL A 195 -15.81 -1.83 3.29
C VAL A 195 -17.26 -2.27 3.09
N LYS A 196 -18.18 -1.59 3.77
CA LYS A 196 -19.62 -1.86 3.63
C LYS A 196 -20.15 -1.20 2.35
N ASP A 197 -20.92 -1.94 1.58
CA ASP A 197 -21.74 -1.35 0.53
C ASP A 197 -22.88 -0.58 1.21
N THR A 198 -22.76 0.75 1.22
CA THR A 198 -23.78 1.63 1.80
C THR A 198 -24.86 2.02 0.79
N ARG A 199 -24.90 1.37 -0.37
CA ARG A 199 -25.98 1.56 -1.36
C ARG A 199 -27.25 0.84 -0.89
N THR A 200 -27.71 1.13 0.32
CA THR A 200 -29.08 0.78 0.70
C THR A 200 -29.98 1.75 -0.04
N ILE A 201 -30.54 1.30 -1.14
CA ILE A 201 -31.60 2.01 -1.83
C ILE A 201 -32.79 1.95 -0.87
N SER A 202 -33.08 3.06 -0.21
CA SER A 202 -34.38 3.25 0.43
C SER A 202 -35.39 3.44 -0.70
N TYR A 203 -36.22 2.43 -0.94
CA TYR A 203 -37.40 2.57 -1.76
C TYR A 203 -38.49 3.24 -0.95
#